data_c6cd0adc52b2cf548225574b15db38dd
#
_entry.id   c6cd0adc52b2cf548225574b15db38dd
#
_cell.length_a   1.000
_cell.length_b   1.000
_cell.length_c   1.000
_cell.angle_alpha   90.00
_cell.angle_beta   90.00
_cell.angle_gamma   90.00
#
_symmetry.space_group_name_H-M   'P 1'
#
loop_
_entity.id
_entity.type
_entity.pdbx_description
1 polymer ?
#
loop_
_entity_poly.entity_id
_entity_poly.type
_entity_poly.pdbx_seq_one_letter_code
_entity_poly.pdbx_strand_id
1 'polypeptide(L)'
;MSTTGIDATFAALGDPTRRRVLGLLAERDGATASELARELPVTRQAIAKHLAALDAAGLVVAVREGRDVRYRVTPAPLEDAVAWMTRVGGEWDARLERLAKHAGRAV
;
A
#
# COMPACT_ATOMS: atom_id res chain seq x y z
N MET A 1 -10.64 14.70 -1.03
CA MET A 1 -9.49 13.88 -0.66
C MET A 1 -8.22 14.68 -0.83
N SER A 2 -7.33 14.58 0.11
CA SER A 2 -6.06 15.33 0.09
C SER A 2 -5.03 14.64 -0.80
N THR A 3 -4.41 15.38 -1.73
CA THR A 3 -3.28 14.88 -2.52
C THR A 3 -2.13 14.41 -1.61
N THR A 4 -1.95 15.07 -0.47
CA THR A 4 -0.95 14.71 0.53
C THR A 4 -1.16 13.30 1.08
N GLY A 5 -2.42 12.90 1.31
CA GLY A 5 -2.74 11.54 1.78
C GLY A 5 -2.37 10.47 0.75
N ILE A 6 -2.65 10.72 -0.52
CA ILE A 6 -2.29 9.81 -1.62
C ILE A 6 -0.76 9.72 -1.76
N ASP A 7 -0.08 10.85 -1.69
CA ASP A 7 1.38 10.91 -1.80
C ASP A 7 2.03 10.10 -0.68
N ALA A 8 1.54 10.23 0.55
CA ALA A 8 2.03 9.45 1.69
C ALA A 8 1.82 7.94 1.48
N THR A 9 0.68 7.55 0.93
CA THR A 9 0.39 6.15 0.61
C THR A 9 1.38 5.61 -0.42
N PHE A 10 1.59 6.31 -1.52
CA PHE A 10 2.53 5.85 -2.56
C PHE A 10 3.97 5.85 -2.08
N ALA A 11 4.37 6.83 -1.28
CA ALA A 11 5.70 6.87 -0.69
C ALA A 11 5.93 5.65 0.21
N ALA A 12 4.95 5.30 1.03
CA ALA A 12 5.03 4.13 1.90
C ALA A 12 5.12 2.84 1.08
N LEU A 13 4.37 2.73 -0.01
CA LEU A 13 4.35 1.56 -0.88
C LEU A 13 5.54 1.50 -1.84
N GLY A 14 6.41 2.50 -1.84
CA GLY A 14 7.60 2.53 -2.68
C GLY A 14 8.67 1.53 -2.27
N ASP A 15 8.62 1.02 -1.05
CA ASP A 15 9.59 0.05 -0.54
C ASP A 15 9.04 -1.38 -0.70
N PRO A 16 9.76 -2.29 -1.39
CA PRO A 16 9.26 -3.65 -1.62
C PRO A 16 9.02 -4.45 -0.33
N THR A 17 9.88 -4.31 0.66
CA THR A 17 9.72 -5.01 1.94
C THR A 17 8.49 -4.50 2.68
N ARG A 18 8.26 -3.20 2.61
CA ARG A 18 7.08 -2.59 3.23
C ARG A 18 5.79 -3.08 2.59
N ARG A 19 5.77 -3.25 1.26
CA ARG A 19 4.63 -3.86 0.57
C ARG A 19 4.39 -5.30 1.03
N ARG A 20 5.47 -6.08 1.24
CA ARG A 20 5.35 -7.44 1.74
C ARG A 20 4.78 -7.48 3.16
N VAL A 21 5.24 -6.58 4.02
CA VAL A 21 4.70 -6.44 5.39
C VAL A 21 3.20 -6.15 5.33
N LEU A 22 2.81 -5.18 4.53
CA LEU A 22 1.40 -4.80 4.39
C LEU A 22 0.56 -5.97 3.86
N GLY A 23 1.07 -6.69 2.86
CA GLY A 23 0.41 -7.87 2.29
C GLY A 23 0.18 -8.97 3.31
N LEU A 24 1.18 -9.25 4.14
CA LEU A 24 1.05 -10.26 5.20
C LEU A 24 0.02 -9.85 6.24
N LEU A 25 -0.01 -8.58 6.61
CA LEU A 25 -1.02 -8.06 7.55
C LEU A 25 -2.43 -8.22 6.99
N ALA A 26 -2.61 -7.96 5.71
CA ALA A 26 -3.90 -8.09 5.05
C ALA A 26 -4.37 -9.55 5.00
N GLU A 27 -3.47 -10.48 4.70
CA GLU A 27 -3.78 -11.91 4.60
C GLU A 27 -4.20 -12.52 5.94
N ARG A 28 -3.73 -11.98 7.04
CA ARG A 28 -3.86 -12.60 8.37
C ARG A 28 -4.78 -11.86 9.32
N ASP A 29 -5.43 -10.84 8.86
CA ASP A 29 -6.19 -9.96 9.74
C ASP A 29 -5.31 -9.42 10.89
N GLY A 30 -4.08 -9.09 10.54
CA GLY A 30 -3.13 -8.48 11.46
C GLY A 30 -2.03 -9.43 11.94
N ALA A 31 -0.97 -8.82 12.47
CA ALA A 31 0.16 -9.56 13.05
C ALA A 31 0.97 -8.65 13.97
N THR A 32 1.76 -9.28 14.83
CA THR A 32 2.74 -8.57 15.66
C THR A 32 4.06 -8.44 14.90
N ALA A 33 4.92 -7.52 15.34
CA ALA A 33 6.25 -7.37 14.76
C ALA A 33 7.06 -8.67 14.88
N SER A 34 6.91 -9.39 15.98
CA SER A 34 7.61 -10.67 16.19
C SER A 34 7.16 -11.74 15.21
N GLU A 35 5.86 -11.84 14.95
CA GLU A 35 5.33 -12.77 13.97
C GLU A 35 5.85 -12.48 12.57
N LEU A 36 5.88 -11.21 12.18
CA LEU A 36 6.40 -10.78 10.88
C LEU A 36 7.90 -11.06 10.75
N ALA A 37 8.67 -10.84 11.81
CA ALA A 37 10.11 -11.07 11.80
C ALA A 37 10.47 -12.54 11.62
N ARG A 38 9.59 -13.47 11.97
CA ARG A 38 9.80 -14.90 11.75
C ARG A 38 9.65 -15.31 10.29
N GLU A 39 8.94 -14.54 9.51
CA GLU A 39 8.60 -14.90 8.14
C GLU A 39 9.36 -14.13 7.08
N LEU A 40 9.83 -12.95 7.42
CA LEU A 40 10.55 -12.10 6.49
C LEU A 40 12.05 -12.15 6.79
N PRO A 41 12.91 -12.17 5.75
CA PRO A 41 14.36 -12.24 5.94
C PRO A 41 14.94 -10.87 6.32
N VAL A 42 14.35 -10.23 7.33
CA VAL A 42 14.77 -8.92 7.82
C VAL A 42 14.73 -8.93 9.34
N THR A 43 15.48 -8.02 9.95
CA THR A 43 15.53 -7.94 11.41
C THR A 43 14.23 -7.40 11.99
N ARG A 44 13.99 -7.70 13.26
CA ARG A 44 12.85 -7.15 13.99
C ARG A 44 12.88 -5.62 14.01
N GLN A 45 14.08 -5.03 14.11
CA GLN A 45 14.26 -3.59 14.07
C GLN A 45 13.82 -3.00 12.72
N ALA A 46 14.15 -3.67 11.62
CA ALA A 46 13.72 -3.25 10.30
C ALA A 46 12.19 -3.35 10.16
N ILE A 47 11.60 -4.44 10.67
CA ILE A 47 10.14 -4.59 10.72
C ILE A 47 9.49 -3.44 11.48
N ALA A 48 10.04 -3.09 12.65
CA ALA A 48 9.52 -1.98 13.45
C ALA A 48 9.54 -0.66 12.67
N LYS A 49 10.60 -0.40 11.92
CA LYS A 49 10.70 0.80 11.07
C LYS A 49 9.66 0.79 9.94
N HIS A 50 9.45 -0.36 9.31
CA HIS A 50 8.44 -0.49 8.26
C HIS A 50 7.02 -0.28 8.81
N LEU A 51 6.73 -0.85 9.98
CA LEU A 51 5.44 -0.66 10.64
C LEU A 51 5.22 0.78 11.04
N ALA A 52 6.26 1.46 11.56
CA ALA A 52 6.17 2.88 11.91
C ALA A 52 5.89 3.74 10.67
N ALA A 53 6.52 3.44 9.53
CA ALA A 53 6.29 4.15 8.29
C ALA A 53 4.85 3.92 7.77
N LEU A 54 4.36 2.70 7.85
CA LEU A 54 2.99 2.37 7.46
C LEU A 54 1.96 3.06 8.37
N ASP A 55 2.24 3.10 9.67
CA ASP A 55 1.40 3.80 10.64
C ASP A 55 1.37 5.30 10.36
N ALA A 56 2.52 5.91 10.11
CA ALA A 56 2.62 7.33 9.79
C ALA A 56 1.84 7.70 8.51
N ALA A 57 1.78 6.77 7.55
CA ALA A 57 1.00 6.96 6.32
C ALA A 57 -0.49 6.63 6.49
N GLY A 58 -0.91 6.19 7.68
CA GLY A 58 -2.30 5.83 7.94
C GLY A 58 -2.74 4.50 7.35
N LEU A 59 -1.78 3.65 6.93
CA LEU A 59 -2.08 2.38 6.27
C LEU A 59 -2.31 1.23 7.25
N VAL A 60 -1.85 1.37 8.47
CA VAL A 60 -2.06 0.40 9.53
C VAL A 60 -2.45 1.09 10.82
N VAL A 61 -3.09 0.34 11.70
CA VAL A 61 -3.41 0.77 13.06
C VAL A 61 -2.81 -0.25 14.04
N ALA A 62 -2.21 0.26 15.11
CA ALA A 62 -1.64 -0.56 16.18
C ALA A 62 -2.67 -0.74 17.27
N VAL A 63 -2.94 -1.99 17.64
CA VAL A 63 -3.87 -2.33 18.71
C VAL A 63 -3.10 -3.12 19.77
N ARG A 64 -3.16 -2.65 20.99
CA ARG A 64 -2.50 -3.34 22.09
C ARG A 64 -3.33 -4.53 22.54
N GLU A 65 -2.70 -5.71 22.58
CA GLU A 65 -3.31 -6.94 23.07
C GLU A 65 -2.39 -7.53 24.16
N GLY A 66 -2.69 -7.26 25.40
CA GLY A 66 -1.83 -7.69 26.51
C GLY A 66 -0.46 -7.01 26.45
N ARG A 67 0.59 -7.81 26.30
CA ARG A 67 1.97 -7.32 26.16
C ARG A 67 2.36 -7.06 24.73
N ASP A 68 1.55 -7.54 23.78
CA ASP A 68 1.84 -7.44 22.36
C ASP A 68 1.13 -6.25 21.73
N VAL A 69 1.65 -5.81 20.60
CA VAL A 69 1.02 -4.82 19.75
C VAL A 69 0.73 -5.51 18.41
N ARG A 70 -0.54 -5.58 18.06
CA ARG A 70 -0.99 -6.15 16.79
C ARG A 70 -1.28 -5.03 15.82
N TYR A 71 -0.73 -5.16 14.61
CA TYR A 71 -0.93 -4.19 13.54
C TYR A 71 -1.94 -4.73 12.56
N ARG A 72 -2.90 -3.91 12.17
CA ARG A 72 -3.95 -4.26 11.20
C ARG A 72 -4.00 -3.24 10.09
N VAL A 73 -4.35 -3.67 8.89
CA VAL A 73 -4.47 -2.77 7.74
C VAL A 73 -5.66 -1.85 7.92
N THR A 74 -5.46 -0.58 7.59
CA THR A 74 -6.54 0.40 7.48
C THR A 74 -6.85 0.54 5.99
N PRO A 75 -8.01 0.05 5.51
CA PRO A 75 -8.25 -0.02 4.06
C PRO A 75 -8.47 1.32 3.38
N ALA A 76 -8.99 2.32 4.07
CA ALA A 76 -9.40 3.57 3.44
C ALA A 76 -8.33 4.26 2.59
N PRO A 77 -7.07 4.42 3.04
CA PRO A 77 -6.05 5.04 2.18
C PRO A 77 -5.72 4.21 0.94
N LEU A 78 -5.78 2.89 1.04
CA LEU A 78 -5.57 2.00 -0.11
C LEU A 78 -6.71 2.12 -1.12
N GLU A 79 -7.95 2.20 -0.64
CA GLU A 79 -9.12 2.40 -1.49
C GLU A 79 -9.03 3.72 -2.25
N ASP A 80 -8.59 4.78 -1.58
CA ASP A 80 -8.37 6.09 -2.19
C ASP A 80 -7.30 6.02 -3.29
N ALA A 81 -6.21 5.31 -3.03
CA ALA A 81 -5.14 5.13 -4.01
C ALA A 81 -5.63 4.34 -5.22
N VAL A 82 -6.41 3.27 -5.00
CA VAL A 82 -7.01 2.47 -6.07
C VAL A 82 -7.95 3.33 -6.91
N ALA A 83 -8.80 4.13 -6.26
CA ALA A 83 -9.73 5.03 -6.97
C ALA A 83 -8.98 6.03 -7.85
N TRP A 84 -7.90 6.59 -7.34
CA TRP A 84 -7.06 7.52 -8.09
C TRP A 84 -6.41 6.83 -9.29
N MET A 85 -5.83 5.65 -9.08
CA MET A 85 -5.20 4.87 -10.16
C MET A 85 -6.22 4.45 -11.23
N THR A 86 -7.41 4.05 -10.82
CA THR A 86 -8.48 3.66 -11.73
C THR A 86 -8.89 4.83 -12.60
N ARG A 87 -9.03 6.03 -12.03
CA ARG A 87 -9.37 7.23 -12.78
C ARG A 87 -8.29 7.58 -13.79
N VAL A 88 -7.03 7.60 -13.35
CA VAL A 88 -5.90 7.91 -14.24
C VAL A 88 -5.76 6.84 -15.31
N GLY A 89 -5.88 5.57 -14.94
CA GLY A 89 -5.84 4.46 -15.88
C GLY A 89 -6.94 4.56 -16.94
N GLY A 90 -8.15 4.93 -16.53
CA GLY A 90 -9.26 5.14 -17.46
C GLY A 90 -8.99 6.28 -18.46
N GLU A 91 -8.38 7.36 -17.99
CA GLU A 91 -7.99 8.48 -18.87
C GLU A 91 -6.93 8.04 -19.89
N TRP A 92 -5.96 7.25 -19.45
CA TRP A 92 -4.92 6.71 -20.34
C TRP A 92 -5.50 5.71 -21.34
N ASP A 93 -6.41 4.85 -20.91
CA ASP A 93 -7.08 3.90 -21.79
C ASP A 93 -7.81 4.63 -22.93
N ALA A 94 -8.53 5.69 -22.60
CA ALA A 94 -9.21 6.51 -23.60
C ALA A 94 -8.22 7.15 -24.59
N ARG A 95 -7.09 7.64 -24.10
CA ARG A 95 -6.02 8.19 -24.94
C ARG A 95 -5.44 7.15 -25.88
N LEU A 96 -5.15 5.97 -25.33
CA LEU A 96 -4.58 4.87 -26.13
C LEU A 96 -5.55 4.42 -27.21
N GLU A 97 -6.84 4.36 -26.92
CA GLU A 97 -7.85 4.03 -27.90
C GLU A 97 -7.91 5.06 -29.04
N ARG A 98 -7.83 6.34 -28.70
CA ARG A 98 -7.81 7.40 -29.73
C ARG A 98 -6.56 7.30 -30.60
N LEU A 99 -5.40 7.01 -30.01
CA LEU A 99 -4.17 6.83 -30.76
C LEU A 99 -4.23 5.61 -31.67
N ALA A 100 -4.80 4.52 -31.19
CA ALA A 100 -4.98 3.30 -31.97
C ALA A 100 -5.88 3.55 -33.18
N LYS A 101 -6.97 4.29 -33.02
CA LYS A 101 -7.84 4.68 -34.11
C LYS A 101 -7.13 5.55 -35.16
N HIS A 102 -6.31 6.49 -34.67
CA HIS A 102 -5.52 7.35 -35.55
C HIS A 102 -4.50 6.55 -36.35
N ALA A 103 -3.79 5.63 -35.69
CA ALA A 103 -2.83 4.75 -36.34
C ALA A 103 -3.50 3.87 -37.42
N GLY A 104 -4.70 3.34 -37.12
CA GLY A 104 -5.47 2.54 -38.02
C GLY A 104 -5.92 3.34 -39.29
N ARG A 105 -6.20 4.62 -39.12
CA ARG A 105 -6.57 5.49 -40.24
C ARG A 105 -5.38 5.89 -41.11
N ALA A 106 -4.19 5.92 -40.50
CA ALA A 106 -2.98 6.31 -41.20
C ALA A 106 -2.46 5.19 -42.11
N VAL A 107 -2.93 4.00 -41.92
CA VAL A 107 -2.61 2.84 -42.75
C VAL A 107 -3.65 2.67 -43.84
#